data_0ff03283ceb83deff28cbb9c3381ab65
#
_entry.id   0ff03283ceb83deff28cbb9c3381ab65
#
_cell.length_a   1.000
_cell.length_b   1.000
_cell.length_c   1.000
_cell.angle_alpha   90.00
_cell.angle_beta   90.00
_cell.angle_gamma   90.00
#
_symmetry.space_group_name_H-M   'P 1'
#
loop_
_entity.id
_entity.type
_entity.pdbx_description
1 polymer ?
#
loop_
_entity_poly.entity_id
_entity_poly.type
_entity_poly.pdbx_seq_one_letter_code
_entity_poly.pdbx_strand_id
1 'polypeptide(L)'
;MSPLSGVLRCDAAGRIDTLPDCELLSTLAARHPGKALYVDFCSTWCGPCRSELKTAMPILREHYAGSDEVRFVTLCLRSRRKAWIEFLDEFGLTGLGENYFLPDAASSLTLAKYDLSGFPTYMLIAPDGRLATCDAPRPSQFEAATEAIDALLAGKGVRGGEK
;
A
#
# COMPACT_ATOMS: atom_id res chain seq x y z
N MET A 1 6.40 -20.92 0.69
CA MET A 1 5.78 -19.69 1.20
C MET A 1 4.30 -19.90 1.33
N SER A 2 3.77 -19.71 2.51
CA SER A 2 2.35 -19.91 2.75
C SER A 2 1.54 -18.78 2.13
N PRO A 3 0.47 -19.10 1.43
CA PRO A 3 -0.42 -18.06 0.93
C PRO A 3 -1.19 -17.42 2.09
N LEU A 4 -1.62 -16.20 1.89
CA LEU A 4 -2.42 -15.48 2.87
C LEU A 4 -3.88 -15.86 2.70
N SER A 5 -4.56 -16.11 3.83
CA SER A 5 -5.97 -16.45 3.86
C SER A 5 -6.77 -15.36 4.54
N GLY A 6 -8.00 -15.18 4.11
CA GLY A 6 -8.94 -14.30 4.77
C GLY A 6 -8.70 -12.81 4.54
N VAL A 7 -7.86 -12.46 3.56
CA VAL A 7 -7.61 -11.06 3.22
C VAL A 7 -8.87 -10.46 2.64
N LEU A 8 -9.27 -9.28 3.14
CA LEU A 8 -10.44 -8.56 2.65
C LEU A 8 -9.98 -7.41 1.75
N ARG A 9 -10.78 -7.13 0.74
CA ARG A 9 -10.54 -5.99 -0.14
C ARG A 9 -11.79 -5.10 -0.14
N CYS A 10 -11.57 -3.79 0.00
CA CYS A 10 -12.64 -2.81 -0.18
C CYS A 10 -12.39 -2.08 -1.49
N ASP A 11 -13.32 -2.20 -2.45
CA ASP A 11 -13.17 -1.56 -3.75
C ASP A 11 -13.68 -0.10 -3.71
N ALA A 12 -13.56 0.60 -4.84
CA ALA A 12 -13.91 2.00 -4.93
C ALA A 12 -15.40 2.27 -4.70
N ALA A 13 -16.24 1.25 -4.84
CA ALA A 13 -17.67 1.36 -4.58
C ALA A 13 -18.00 1.05 -3.12
N GLY A 14 -17.00 0.73 -2.29
CA GLY A 14 -17.21 0.39 -0.89
C GLY A 14 -17.58 -1.06 -0.66
N ARG A 15 -17.49 -1.90 -1.68
CA ARG A 15 -17.82 -3.31 -1.54
C ARG A 15 -16.64 -4.06 -0.94
N ILE A 16 -16.94 -4.90 0.05
CA ILE A 16 -15.91 -5.68 0.74
C ILE A 16 -16.06 -7.15 0.35
N ASP A 17 -15.00 -7.70 -0.20
CA ASP A 17 -14.95 -9.11 -0.60
C ASP A 17 -13.75 -9.78 0.05
N THR A 18 -13.90 -11.10 0.32
CA THR A 18 -12.77 -11.91 0.77
C THR A 18 -12.03 -12.41 -0.47
N LEU A 19 -10.73 -12.20 -0.50
CA LEU A 19 -9.92 -12.69 -1.61
C LEU A 19 -9.67 -14.19 -1.45
N PRO A 20 -9.49 -14.91 -2.56
CA PRO A 20 -8.95 -16.27 -2.49
C PRO A 20 -7.58 -16.23 -1.82
N ASP A 21 -7.15 -17.36 -1.27
CA ASP A 21 -5.80 -17.45 -0.70
C ASP A 21 -4.80 -16.96 -1.74
N CYS A 22 -3.92 -16.07 -1.34
CA CYS A 22 -3.08 -15.37 -2.30
C CYS A 22 -1.68 -15.10 -1.76
N GLU A 23 -0.77 -14.81 -2.69
CA GLU A 23 0.52 -14.26 -2.38
C GLU A 23 0.40 -12.76 -2.63
N LEU A 24 0.68 -11.96 -1.61
CA LEU A 24 0.32 -10.55 -1.62
C LEU A 24 0.88 -9.74 -2.78
N LEU A 25 2.21 -9.79 -2.98
CA LEU A 25 2.85 -9.01 -4.04
C LEU A 25 2.36 -9.39 -5.42
N SER A 26 2.29 -10.70 -5.70
CA SER A 26 1.82 -11.18 -7.00
C SER A 26 0.39 -10.72 -7.25
N THR A 27 -0.43 -10.76 -6.22
CA THR A 27 -1.84 -10.36 -6.33
C THR A 27 -1.96 -8.87 -6.64
N LEU A 28 -1.23 -8.03 -5.89
CA LEU A 28 -1.26 -6.59 -6.12
C LEU A 28 -0.75 -6.25 -7.53
N ALA A 29 0.37 -6.85 -7.91
CA ALA A 29 0.95 -6.59 -9.23
C ALA A 29 0.02 -7.03 -10.36
N ALA A 30 -0.64 -8.18 -10.20
CA ALA A 30 -1.54 -8.70 -11.22
C ALA A 30 -2.79 -7.83 -11.37
N ARG A 31 -3.23 -7.18 -10.30
CA ARG A 31 -4.41 -6.30 -10.33
C ARG A 31 -4.11 -4.98 -11.04
N HIS A 32 -2.86 -4.57 -11.08
CA HIS A 32 -2.47 -3.26 -11.63
C HIS A 32 -1.27 -3.42 -12.58
N PRO A 33 -1.42 -4.17 -13.65
CA PRO A 33 -0.29 -4.43 -14.55
C PRO A 33 0.21 -3.13 -15.17
N GLY A 34 1.53 -2.97 -15.19
CA GLY A 34 2.15 -1.81 -15.79
C GLY A 34 2.10 -0.54 -14.97
N LYS A 35 1.63 -0.63 -13.71
CA LYS A 35 1.53 0.54 -12.83
C LYS A 35 2.55 0.47 -11.72
N ALA A 36 3.05 1.63 -11.32
CA ALA A 36 3.84 1.73 -10.08
C ALA A 36 2.86 1.76 -8.91
N LEU A 37 3.15 1.00 -7.86
CA LEU A 37 2.28 0.93 -6.69
C LEU A 37 2.99 1.52 -5.48
N TYR A 38 2.34 2.45 -4.82
CA TYR A 38 2.78 3.02 -3.55
C TYR A 38 1.91 2.37 -2.48
N VAL A 39 2.50 1.48 -1.69
CA VAL A 39 1.77 0.62 -0.76
C VAL A 39 2.01 1.06 0.68
N ASP A 40 0.94 1.38 1.38
CA ASP A 40 0.95 1.88 2.74
C ASP A 40 0.58 0.75 3.70
N PHE A 41 1.56 0.32 4.50
CA PHE A 41 1.32 -0.64 5.58
C PHE A 41 0.96 0.15 6.82
N CYS A 42 -0.26 0.01 7.30
CA CYS A 42 -0.77 0.80 8.41
C CYS A 42 -1.55 -0.05 9.41
N SER A 43 -1.88 0.56 10.54
CA SER A 43 -2.78 -0.02 11.53
C SER A 43 -3.73 1.07 12.00
N THR A 44 -4.94 0.69 12.39
CA THR A 44 -5.95 1.65 12.80
C THR A 44 -5.57 2.42 14.06
N TRP A 45 -4.72 1.83 14.90
CA TRP A 45 -4.31 2.42 16.18
C TRP A 45 -2.99 3.18 16.08
N CYS A 46 -2.39 3.26 14.91
CA CYS A 46 -1.08 3.85 14.73
C CYS A 46 -1.19 5.37 14.52
N GLY A 47 -0.72 6.15 15.49
CA GLY A 47 -0.77 7.61 15.42
C GLY A 47 -0.08 8.20 14.21
N PRO A 48 1.19 7.85 13.95
CA PRO A 48 1.88 8.35 12.76
C PRO A 48 1.21 7.95 11.44
N CYS A 49 0.62 6.75 11.37
CA CYS A 49 -0.14 6.33 10.18
C CYS A 49 -1.31 7.27 9.94
N ARG A 50 -2.04 7.55 11.00
CA ARG A 50 -3.23 8.42 10.92
C ARG A 50 -2.83 9.84 10.53
N SER A 51 -1.73 10.32 11.08
CA SER A 51 -1.23 11.67 10.75
C SER A 51 -0.87 11.77 9.27
N GLU A 52 -0.15 10.79 8.73
CA GLU A 52 0.21 10.78 7.30
C GLU A 52 -1.04 10.74 6.42
N LEU A 53 -2.01 9.91 6.76
CA LEU A 53 -3.23 9.77 5.98
C LEU A 53 -4.08 11.04 6.02
N LYS A 54 -4.04 11.76 7.14
CA LYS A 54 -4.85 12.98 7.30
C LYS A 54 -4.24 14.16 6.57
N THR A 55 -2.92 14.32 6.61
CA THR A 55 -2.28 15.56 6.17
C THR A 55 -1.50 15.42 4.87
N ALA A 56 -0.57 14.48 4.81
CA ALA A 56 0.38 14.42 3.70
C ALA A 56 -0.07 13.53 2.55
N MET A 57 -0.72 12.41 2.84
CA MET A 57 -1.15 11.49 1.80
C MET A 57 -2.10 12.12 0.79
N PRO A 58 -3.08 12.96 1.20
CA PRO A 58 -3.95 13.61 0.22
C PRO A 58 -3.17 14.48 -0.76
N ILE A 59 -2.12 15.14 -0.30
CA ILE A 59 -1.28 15.98 -1.16
C ILE A 59 -0.52 15.13 -2.17
N LEU A 60 0.06 14.03 -1.70
CA LEU A 60 0.79 13.13 -2.57
C LEU A 60 -0.14 12.51 -3.63
N ARG A 61 -1.32 12.08 -3.23
CA ARG A 61 -2.31 11.52 -4.16
C ARG A 61 -2.76 12.54 -5.18
N GLU A 62 -2.98 13.78 -4.74
CA GLU A 62 -3.40 14.84 -5.64
C GLU A 62 -2.34 15.09 -6.71
N HIS A 63 -1.08 15.00 -6.34
CA HIS A 63 0.02 15.20 -7.27
C HIS A 63 -0.04 14.20 -8.43
N TYR A 64 -0.52 12.97 -8.17
CA TYR A 64 -0.61 11.93 -9.18
C TYR A 64 -2.05 11.70 -9.67
N ALA A 65 -2.99 12.56 -9.30
CA ALA A 65 -4.41 12.34 -9.61
C ALA A 65 -4.68 12.21 -11.12
N GLY A 66 -3.91 12.94 -11.93
CA GLY A 66 -4.06 12.88 -13.38
C GLY A 66 -3.26 11.77 -14.04
N SER A 67 -2.50 11.00 -13.27
CA SER A 67 -1.64 9.95 -13.83
C SER A 67 -2.34 8.61 -13.83
N ASP A 68 -2.25 7.91 -14.95
CA ASP A 68 -2.77 6.55 -15.06
C ASP A 68 -1.71 5.52 -14.73
N GLU A 69 -0.52 5.97 -14.31
CA GLU A 69 0.63 5.10 -14.11
C GLU A 69 0.94 4.78 -12.66
N VAL A 70 0.25 5.41 -11.71
CA VAL A 70 0.49 5.23 -10.29
C VAL A 70 -0.80 4.81 -9.59
N ARG A 71 -0.69 3.86 -8.67
CA ARG A 71 -1.82 3.46 -7.83
C ARG A 71 -1.38 3.45 -6.38
N PHE A 72 -2.28 3.89 -5.52
CA PHE A 72 -2.07 3.90 -4.08
C PHE A 72 -2.86 2.77 -3.45
N VAL A 73 -2.20 1.99 -2.59
CA VAL A 73 -2.79 0.81 -1.98
C VAL A 73 -2.59 0.91 -0.47
N THR A 74 -3.62 0.59 0.31
CA THR A 74 -3.45 0.51 1.76
C THR A 74 -3.59 -0.95 2.20
N LEU A 75 -2.72 -1.36 3.10
CA LEU A 75 -2.76 -2.67 3.72
C LEU A 75 -2.87 -2.45 5.21
N CYS A 76 -4.00 -2.83 5.78
CA CYS A 76 -4.24 -2.66 7.21
C CYS A 76 -3.92 -3.95 7.94
N LEU A 77 -2.99 -3.87 8.89
CA LEU A 77 -2.51 -5.02 9.66
C LEU A 77 -2.76 -4.79 11.15
N ARG A 78 -2.78 -5.86 11.92
CA ARG A 78 -2.87 -5.80 13.39
C ARG A 78 -4.03 -4.96 13.88
N SER A 79 -5.19 -5.08 13.21
CA SER A 79 -6.36 -4.28 13.53
C SER A 79 -7.59 -5.15 13.52
N ARG A 80 -8.70 -4.63 14.07
CA ARG A 80 -9.98 -5.30 14.02
C ARG A 80 -10.71 -4.88 12.76
N ARG A 81 -11.48 -5.80 12.18
CA ARG A 81 -12.23 -5.53 10.96
C ARG A 81 -13.14 -4.31 11.11
N LYS A 82 -13.86 -4.20 12.23
CA LYS A 82 -14.76 -3.07 12.45
C LYS A 82 -13.99 -1.76 12.48
N ALA A 83 -12.85 -1.74 13.15
CA ALA A 83 -12.01 -0.55 13.22
C ALA A 83 -11.49 -0.17 11.83
N TRP A 84 -11.16 -1.15 11.00
CA TRP A 84 -10.73 -0.92 9.63
C TRP A 84 -11.81 -0.25 8.79
N ILE A 85 -13.05 -0.72 8.91
CA ILE A 85 -14.16 -0.15 8.17
C ILE A 85 -14.37 1.32 8.56
N GLU A 86 -14.29 1.61 9.86
CA GLU A 86 -14.40 2.98 10.36
C GLU A 86 -13.23 3.84 9.89
N PHE A 87 -12.04 3.27 9.82
CA PHE A 87 -10.82 3.92 9.36
C PHE A 87 -10.94 4.33 7.89
N LEU A 88 -11.48 3.44 7.05
CA LEU A 88 -11.70 3.75 5.64
C LEU A 88 -12.60 4.95 5.48
N ASP A 89 -13.66 5.02 6.28
CA ASP A 89 -14.61 6.12 6.24
C ASP A 89 -13.98 7.41 6.77
N GLU A 90 -13.30 7.31 7.89
CA GLU A 90 -12.67 8.46 8.54
C GLU A 90 -11.70 9.20 7.61
N PHE A 91 -10.89 8.46 6.88
CA PHE A 91 -9.87 9.05 6.02
C PHE A 91 -10.27 9.11 4.54
N GLY A 92 -11.54 8.80 4.24
CA GLY A 92 -12.04 8.87 2.87
C GLY A 92 -11.26 7.97 1.91
N LEU A 93 -10.85 6.79 2.37
CA LEU A 93 -9.96 5.93 1.58
C LEU A 93 -10.69 5.12 0.53
N THR A 94 -11.99 4.88 0.70
CA THR A 94 -12.77 4.01 -0.17
C THR A 94 -12.66 4.39 -1.64
N GLY A 95 -12.82 5.66 -1.97
CA GLY A 95 -12.81 6.11 -3.36
C GLY A 95 -11.44 6.46 -3.90
N LEU A 96 -10.40 6.37 -3.10
CA LEU A 96 -9.09 6.91 -3.45
C LEU A 96 -8.04 5.88 -3.84
N GLY A 97 -8.32 4.59 -3.66
CA GLY A 97 -7.35 3.55 -3.98
C GLY A 97 -7.88 2.20 -3.62
N GLU A 98 -7.01 1.20 -3.64
CA GLU A 98 -7.37 -0.14 -3.23
C GLU A 98 -7.00 -0.34 -1.77
N ASN A 99 -7.92 -0.88 -1.01
CA ASN A 99 -7.77 -1.03 0.43
C ASN A 99 -7.94 -2.49 0.82
N TYR A 100 -6.98 -3.01 1.59
CA TYR A 100 -6.96 -4.41 2.00
C TYR A 100 -6.82 -4.52 3.50
N PHE A 101 -7.45 -5.53 4.05
CA PHE A 101 -7.38 -5.84 5.48
C PHE A 101 -6.80 -7.25 5.64
N LEU A 102 -5.74 -7.37 6.43
CA LEU A 102 -5.09 -8.64 6.69
C LEU A 102 -5.46 -9.09 8.10
N PRO A 103 -6.13 -10.25 8.25
CA PRO A 103 -6.38 -10.78 9.60
C PRO A 103 -5.08 -11.17 10.28
N ASP A 104 -5.14 -11.49 11.56
CA ASP A 104 -3.95 -11.67 12.40
C ASP A 104 -2.92 -12.64 11.82
N ALA A 105 -3.35 -13.78 11.34
CA ALA A 105 -2.42 -14.77 10.79
C ALA A 105 -1.73 -14.21 9.54
N ALA A 106 -2.49 -13.59 8.64
CA ALA A 106 -1.95 -12.97 7.43
C ALA A 106 -1.05 -11.81 7.78
N SER A 107 -1.41 -11.02 8.82
CA SER A 107 -0.56 -9.92 9.30
C SER A 107 0.79 -10.44 9.75
N SER A 108 0.80 -11.50 10.56
CA SER A 108 2.04 -12.07 11.08
C SER A 108 2.94 -12.58 9.96
N LEU A 109 2.36 -13.27 8.97
CA LEU A 109 3.12 -13.79 7.84
C LEU A 109 3.73 -12.65 7.02
N THR A 110 2.95 -11.60 6.80
CA THR A 110 3.40 -10.45 6.02
C THR A 110 4.52 -9.69 6.72
N LEU A 111 4.38 -9.43 8.02
CA LEU A 111 5.40 -8.75 8.79
C LEU A 111 6.71 -9.53 8.78
N ALA A 112 6.62 -10.85 8.92
CA ALA A 112 7.81 -11.69 8.89
C ALA A 112 8.44 -11.73 7.50
N LYS A 113 7.62 -11.87 6.46
CA LYS A 113 8.14 -12.00 5.10
C LYS A 113 8.95 -10.79 4.66
N TYR A 114 8.48 -9.59 4.98
CA TYR A 114 9.13 -8.36 4.55
C TYR A 114 9.97 -7.73 5.65
N ASP A 115 10.12 -8.42 6.78
CA ASP A 115 10.90 -7.95 7.92
C ASP A 115 10.46 -6.56 8.35
N LEU A 116 9.15 -6.36 8.46
CA LEU A 116 8.61 -5.06 8.87
C LEU A 116 8.57 -4.97 10.38
N SER A 117 9.15 -3.91 10.93
CA SER A 117 9.28 -3.73 12.38
C SER A 117 8.31 -2.72 12.95
N GLY A 118 7.56 -2.01 12.13
CA GLY A 118 6.63 -1.01 12.65
C GLY A 118 5.81 -0.33 11.57
N PHE A 119 4.94 0.56 12.01
CA PHE A 119 4.04 1.32 11.14
C PHE A 119 4.24 2.82 11.35
N PRO A 120 4.04 3.63 10.32
CA PRO A 120 3.76 3.21 8.95
C PRO A 120 5.02 2.74 8.25
N THR A 121 4.87 1.85 7.29
CA THR A 121 5.93 1.46 6.38
C THR A 121 5.38 1.57 4.96
N TYR A 122 6.19 2.05 4.05
CA TYR A 122 5.77 2.24 2.67
C TYR A 122 6.61 1.40 1.75
N MET A 123 5.95 0.78 0.77
CA MET A 123 6.61 -0.12 -0.17
C MET A 123 6.35 0.41 -1.57
N LEU A 124 7.33 0.27 -2.45
CA LEU A 124 7.15 0.59 -3.86
C LEU A 124 7.26 -0.68 -4.68
N ILE A 125 6.28 -0.89 -5.56
CA ILE A 125 6.30 -2.00 -6.51
C ILE A 125 6.42 -1.37 -7.89
N ALA A 126 7.39 -1.86 -8.65
CA ALA A 126 7.67 -1.34 -9.98
C ALA A 126 6.61 -1.77 -11.00
N PRO A 127 6.50 -1.05 -12.13
CA PRO A 127 5.52 -1.40 -13.17
C PRO A 127 5.63 -2.84 -13.68
N ASP A 128 6.79 -3.46 -13.59
CA ASP A 128 6.98 -4.86 -14.00
C ASP A 128 6.60 -5.86 -12.90
N GLY A 129 6.10 -5.37 -11.75
CA GLY A 129 5.66 -6.21 -10.65
C GLY A 129 6.72 -6.50 -9.61
N ARG A 130 7.96 -6.06 -9.81
CA ARG A 130 9.04 -6.32 -8.86
C ARG A 130 8.96 -5.40 -7.66
N LEU A 131 9.31 -5.93 -6.49
CA LEU A 131 9.44 -5.12 -5.29
C LEU A 131 10.68 -4.23 -5.42
N ALA A 132 10.46 -2.92 -5.46
CA ALA A 132 11.56 -1.97 -5.58
C ALA A 132 12.17 -1.64 -4.23
N THR A 133 11.35 -1.42 -3.22
CA THR A 133 11.82 -1.16 -1.85
C THR A 133 10.69 -1.39 -0.84
N CYS A 134 11.06 -1.83 0.36
CA CYS A 134 10.16 -1.91 1.51
C CYS A 134 10.35 -0.73 2.44
N ASP A 135 11.15 0.26 2.05
CA ASP A 135 11.47 1.40 2.89
C ASP A 135 11.42 2.67 2.05
N ALA A 136 10.25 2.92 1.46
CA ALA A 136 10.04 4.12 0.65
C ALA A 136 9.82 5.34 1.53
N PRO A 137 10.10 6.55 1.02
CA PRO A 137 9.82 7.77 1.77
C PRO A 137 8.34 7.90 2.10
N ARG A 138 8.06 8.54 3.24
CA ARG A 138 6.69 8.80 3.68
C ARG A 138 6.05 9.91 2.85
N PRO A 139 4.73 9.97 2.81
CA PRO A 139 4.06 11.08 2.12
C PRO A 139 4.49 12.45 2.62
N SER A 140 4.78 12.60 3.91
CA SER A 140 5.24 13.87 4.47
C SER A 140 6.64 14.25 3.99
N GLN A 141 7.38 13.30 3.44
CA GLN A 141 8.64 13.55 2.76
C GLN A 141 8.36 13.71 1.27
N PHE A 142 7.55 14.69 0.94
CA PHE A 142 6.93 14.83 -0.38
C PHE A 142 7.93 14.77 -1.53
N GLU A 143 9.01 15.54 -1.44
CA GLU A 143 9.99 15.57 -2.53
C GLU A 143 10.67 14.22 -2.73
N ALA A 144 11.07 13.58 -1.63
CA ALA A 144 11.69 12.27 -1.71
C ALA A 144 10.72 11.23 -2.22
N ALA A 145 9.45 11.29 -1.79
CA ALA A 145 8.43 10.33 -2.22
C ALA A 145 8.15 10.46 -3.71
N THR A 146 7.97 11.70 -4.20
CA THR A 146 7.71 11.90 -5.63
C THR A 146 8.92 11.54 -6.46
N GLU A 147 10.12 11.84 -5.98
CA GLU A 147 11.34 11.47 -6.68
C GLU A 147 11.45 9.95 -6.83
N ALA A 148 11.16 9.22 -5.77
CA ALA A 148 11.21 7.76 -5.80
C ALA A 148 10.17 7.17 -6.75
N ILE A 149 8.96 7.69 -6.73
CA ILE A 149 7.89 7.22 -7.62
C ILE A 149 8.23 7.54 -9.07
N ASP A 150 8.67 8.76 -9.34
CA ASP A 150 9.01 9.17 -10.70
C ASP A 150 10.17 8.36 -11.26
N ALA A 151 11.14 8.02 -10.41
CA ALA A 151 12.27 7.19 -10.83
C ALA A 151 11.78 5.79 -11.25
N LEU A 152 10.80 5.25 -10.53
CA LEU A 152 10.21 3.96 -10.91
C LEU A 152 9.52 4.04 -12.27
N LEU A 153 8.77 5.11 -12.49
CA LEU A 153 8.05 5.28 -13.74
C LEU A 153 9.02 5.44 -14.92
N ALA A 154 10.17 6.04 -14.66
CA ALA A 154 11.21 6.19 -15.67
C ALA A 154 12.09 4.94 -15.81
N GLY A 155 11.87 3.92 -14.97
CA GLY A 155 12.67 2.71 -14.97
C GLY A 155 14.00 2.85 -14.23
N LYS A 156 14.33 4.01 -13.72
CA LYS A 156 15.63 4.24 -13.08
C LYS A 156 15.72 3.66 -11.68
N GLY A 157 14.62 3.77 -10.92
CA GLY A 157 14.57 3.24 -9.57
C GLY A 157 14.71 1.73 -9.53
N VAL A 158 14.11 1.07 -10.50
CA VAL A 158 14.19 -0.39 -10.64
C VAL A 158 15.63 -0.80 -10.91
N ARG A 159 16.30 -0.08 -11.80
CA ARG A 159 17.68 -0.40 -12.13
C ARG A 159 18.67 0.09 -11.08
N GLY A 160 18.22 0.91 -10.17
CA GLY A 160 19.09 1.38 -9.09
C GLY A 160 19.72 0.25 -8.32
N GLY A 161 19.01 -0.85 -8.16
CA GLY A 161 19.52 -2.02 -7.47
C GLY A 161 20.59 -2.77 -8.25
N GLU A 162 20.73 -2.48 -9.50
CA GLU A 162 21.70 -3.17 -10.36
C GLU A 162 23.07 -2.52 -10.33
N LYS A 163 23.13 -1.34 -9.83
CA LYS A 163 24.36 -0.57 -9.90
C LYS A 163 25.37 -0.96 -8.86
#